data_7c4b8bcf1fce320275bfcd172ca4b066
#
_entry.id   7c4b8bcf1fce320275bfcd172ca4b066
#
_cell.length_a   1.000
_cell.length_b   1.000
_cell.length_c   1.000
_cell.angle_alpha   90.00
_cell.angle_beta   90.00
_cell.angle_gamma   90.00
#
_symmetry.space_group_name_H-M   'P 1'
#
loop_
_entity.id
_entity.type
_entity.pdbx_description
1 polymer ?
#
loop_
_entity_poly.entity_id
_entity_poly.type
_entity_poly.pdbx_seq_one_letter_code
_entity_poly.pdbx_strand_id
1 'polypeptide(L)'
;MNLSLKHYIIQRPVTFAMFTILSLCTVALSLLKTFHYHVEIPLLLENFIGGDIYLHFTFALLLTLILIRVISASLEIKNSIYLAISIVSACCMIDEGLQIFSDTRTFSLFDLGSSLLGIFIAAVMSYLTDKYQSMKTKRKSFTNSCHTSH
;
A
#
# COMPACT_ATOMS: atom_id res chain seq x y z
N MET A 1 -17.42 18.00 20.77
CA MET A 1 -16.96 17.33 19.55
C MET A 1 -15.70 16.55 19.91
N ASN A 2 -15.77 15.23 19.86
CA ASN A 2 -14.72 14.34 20.42
C ASN A 2 -13.39 14.52 19.67
N LEU A 3 -12.27 14.72 20.37
CA LEU A 3 -10.93 14.88 19.81
C LEU A 3 -10.57 13.76 18.82
N SER A 4 -11.05 12.54 19.06
CA SER A 4 -10.92 11.37 18.21
C SER A 4 -11.55 11.57 16.81
N LEU A 5 -12.73 12.19 16.76
CA LEU A 5 -13.44 12.45 15.50
C LEU A 5 -12.73 13.52 14.64
N LYS A 6 -12.19 14.54 15.31
CA LYS A 6 -11.45 15.63 14.65
C LYS A 6 -10.13 15.12 14.03
N HIS A 7 -9.44 14.23 14.74
CA HIS A 7 -8.22 13.58 14.24
C HIS A 7 -8.51 12.66 13.05
N TYR A 8 -9.62 11.92 13.09
CA TYR A 8 -10.06 11.03 12.02
C TYR A 8 -10.45 11.80 10.73
N ILE A 9 -11.11 12.96 10.88
CA ILE A 9 -11.52 13.80 9.73
C ILE A 9 -10.31 14.45 9.05
N ILE A 10 -9.28 14.85 9.82
CA ILE A 10 -8.07 15.51 9.28
C ILE A 10 -7.15 14.49 8.56
N GLN A 11 -7.10 13.24 8.99
CA GLN A 11 -6.21 12.24 8.39
C GLN A 11 -6.67 11.72 7.03
N ARG A 12 -7.95 11.79 6.70
CA ARG A 12 -8.49 11.29 5.41
C ARG A 12 -7.88 11.98 4.18
N PRO A 13 -7.86 13.31 4.08
CA PRO A 13 -7.30 13.97 2.90
C PRO A 13 -5.79 13.76 2.80
N VAL A 14 -5.07 13.69 3.92
CA VAL A 14 -3.63 13.42 3.93
C VAL A 14 -3.32 12.02 3.41
N THR A 15 -4.03 11.00 3.87
CA THR A 15 -3.83 9.61 3.42
C THR A 15 -4.16 9.45 1.93
N PHE A 16 -5.23 10.11 1.48
CA PHE A 16 -5.60 10.11 0.07
C PHE A 16 -4.54 10.84 -0.78
N ALA A 17 -4.06 11.99 -0.33
CA ALA A 17 -2.99 12.73 -1.01
C ALA A 17 -1.69 11.90 -1.09
N MET A 18 -1.30 11.24 0.00
CA MET A 18 -0.14 10.34 0.02
C MET A 18 -0.30 9.19 -0.98
N PHE A 19 -1.49 8.58 -1.05
CA PHE A 19 -1.77 7.53 -2.04
C PHE A 19 -1.63 8.05 -3.47
N THR A 20 -2.22 9.21 -3.75
CA THR A 20 -2.17 9.83 -5.08
C THR A 20 -0.72 10.17 -5.48
N ILE A 21 0.03 10.80 -4.60
CA ILE A 21 1.44 11.15 -4.85
C ILE A 21 2.27 9.89 -5.11
N LEU A 22 2.13 8.87 -4.25
CA LEU A 22 2.90 7.62 -4.40
C LEU A 22 2.53 6.89 -5.69
N SER A 23 1.23 6.84 -6.05
CA SER A 23 0.79 6.24 -7.32
C SER A 23 1.32 7.00 -8.53
N LEU A 24 1.31 8.32 -8.50
CA LEU A 24 1.88 9.14 -9.59
C LEU A 24 3.39 8.94 -9.69
N CYS A 25 4.10 8.86 -8.56
CA CYS A 25 5.54 8.57 -8.55
C CYS A 25 5.86 7.19 -9.17
N THR A 26 5.12 6.14 -8.80
CA THR A 26 5.34 4.80 -9.37
C THR A 26 5.08 4.77 -10.86
N VAL A 27 3.97 5.36 -11.32
CA VAL A 27 3.65 5.45 -12.75
C VAL A 27 4.71 6.26 -13.50
N ALA A 28 5.12 7.41 -12.97
CA ALA A 28 6.15 8.25 -13.59
C ALA A 28 7.50 7.50 -13.73
N LEU A 29 7.95 6.81 -12.67
CA LEU A 29 9.18 6.02 -12.71
C LEU A 29 9.11 4.89 -13.74
N SER A 30 7.96 4.18 -13.82
CA SER A 30 7.75 3.14 -14.83
C SER A 30 7.79 3.71 -16.25
N LEU A 31 7.11 4.83 -16.50
CA LEU A 31 7.12 5.49 -17.81
C LEU A 31 8.51 6.02 -18.20
N LEU A 32 9.22 6.67 -17.28
CA LEU A 32 10.58 7.15 -17.53
C LEU A 32 11.52 6.02 -17.97
N LYS A 33 11.39 4.85 -17.31
CA LYS A 33 12.17 3.67 -17.61
C LYS A 33 11.76 3.05 -18.96
N THR A 34 10.46 2.99 -19.23
CA THR A 34 9.91 2.41 -20.47
C THR A 34 10.26 3.25 -21.71
N PHE A 35 10.20 4.58 -21.61
CA PHE A 35 10.48 5.47 -22.73
C PHE A 35 11.94 5.92 -22.83
N HIS A 36 12.83 5.40 -22.01
CA HIS A 36 14.25 5.80 -21.95
C HIS A 36 14.48 7.30 -21.74
N TYR A 37 13.52 7.96 -21.11
CA TYR A 37 13.62 9.38 -20.82
C TYR A 37 14.14 9.59 -19.41
N HIS A 38 15.29 10.27 -19.24
CA HIS A 38 15.93 10.50 -17.94
C HIS A 38 16.08 9.22 -17.07
N VAL A 39 16.59 8.15 -17.67
CA VAL A 39 16.77 6.83 -17.02
C VAL A 39 17.66 6.91 -15.77
N GLU A 40 18.44 7.97 -15.64
CA GLU A 40 19.30 8.23 -14.47
C GLU A 40 18.50 8.29 -13.15
N ILE A 41 17.26 8.81 -13.18
CA ILE A 41 16.43 8.99 -11.98
C ILE A 41 15.97 7.63 -11.43
N PRO A 42 15.30 6.74 -12.21
CA PRO A 42 14.95 5.41 -11.72
C PRO A 42 16.17 4.57 -11.33
N LEU A 43 17.29 4.62 -12.10
CA LEU A 43 18.52 3.90 -11.76
C LEU A 43 19.15 4.37 -10.45
N LEU A 44 19.10 5.67 -10.16
CA LEU A 44 19.61 6.21 -8.90
C LEU A 44 18.78 5.72 -7.72
N LEU A 45 17.46 5.64 -7.88
CA LEU A 45 16.54 5.13 -6.86
C LEU A 45 16.72 3.62 -6.66
N GLU A 46 16.89 2.84 -7.73
CA GLU A 46 17.21 1.41 -7.68
C GLU A 46 18.51 1.15 -6.91
N ASN A 47 19.55 1.90 -7.23
CA ASN A 47 20.85 1.78 -6.54
C ASN A 47 20.74 2.14 -5.05
N PHE A 48 19.92 3.12 -4.72
CA PHE A 48 19.68 3.54 -3.33
C PHE A 48 18.91 2.48 -2.52
N ILE A 49 17.93 1.82 -3.14
CA ILE A 49 17.08 0.81 -2.47
C ILE A 49 17.71 -0.58 -2.53
N GLY A 50 18.71 -0.81 -3.40
CA GLY A 50 19.42 -2.07 -3.52
C GLY A 50 19.06 -2.91 -4.76
N GLY A 51 18.32 -2.32 -5.71
CA GLY A 51 17.96 -2.93 -7.00
C GLY A 51 16.47 -2.88 -7.32
N ASP A 52 16.15 -3.23 -8.56
CA ASP A 52 14.78 -3.16 -9.12
C ASP A 52 13.78 -4.03 -8.33
N ILE A 53 14.17 -5.23 -7.96
CA ILE A 53 13.35 -6.16 -7.15
C ILE A 53 12.89 -5.54 -5.83
N TYR A 54 13.80 -4.86 -5.12
CA TYR A 54 13.47 -4.19 -3.85
C TYR A 54 12.59 -2.95 -4.06
N LEU A 55 12.75 -2.29 -5.20
CA LEU A 55 11.92 -1.17 -5.59
C LEU A 55 10.46 -1.62 -5.79
N HIS A 56 10.24 -2.67 -6.60
CA HIS A 56 8.93 -3.28 -6.83
C HIS A 56 8.28 -3.74 -5.54
N PHE A 57 9.02 -4.44 -4.68
CA PHE A 57 8.56 -4.87 -3.36
C PHE A 57 8.10 -3.69 -2.50
N THR A 58 8.94 -2.66 -2.39
CA THR A 58 8.69 -1.51 -1.49
C THR A 58 7.49 -0.70 -1.95
N PHE A 59 7.38 -0.40 -3.24
CA PHE A 59 6.24 0.34 -3.78
C PHE A 59 4.94 -0.44 -3.66
N ALA A 60 4.92 -1.73 -3.99
CA ALA A 60 3.75 -2.58 -3.87
C ALA A 60 3.28 -2.69 -2.40
N LEU A 61 4.21 -2.83 -1.45
CA LEU A 61 3.92 -2.85 -0.02
C LEU A 61 3.31 -1.53 0.45
N LEU A 62 3.95 -0.40 0.14
CA LEU A 62 3.48 0.92 0.58
C LEU A 62 2.14 1.29 -0.06
N LEU A 63 1.98 1.07 -1.37
CA LEU A 63 0.72 1.33 -2.07
C LEU A 63 -0.43 0.52 -1.48
N THR A 64 -0.20 -0.77 -1.20
CA THR A 64 -1.22 -1.63 -0.61
C THR A 64 -1.59 -1.17 0.80
N LEU A 65 -0.61 -0.86 1.67
CA LEU A 65 -0.87 -0.37 3.02
C LEU A 65 -1.70 0.91 3.01
N ILE A 66 -1.33 1.88 2.18
CA ILE A 66 -2.02 3.17 2.11
C ILE A 66 -3.41 2.98 1.51
N LEU A 67 -3.56 2.17 0.46
CA LEU A 67 -4.85 1.90 -0.18
C LEU A 67 -5.83 1.21 0.77
N ILE A 68 -5.37 0.22 1.56
CA ILE A 68 -6.21 -0.39 2.61
C ILE A 68 -6.72 0.68 3.57
N ARG A 69 -5.88 1.63 4.00
CA ARG A 69 -6.27 2.71 4.90
C ARG A 69 -7.28 3.67 4.27
N VAL A 70 -7.12 3.99 2.99
CA VAL A 70 -8.07 4.83 2.24
C VAL A 70 -9.43 4.15 2.14
N ILE A 71 -9.46 2.88 1.75
CA ILE A 71 -10.71 2.13 1.52
C ILE A 71 -11.40 1.78 2.84
N SER A 72 -10.66 1.42 3.88
CA SER A 72 -11.22 1.06 5.20
C SER A 72 -11.95 2.22 5.91
N ALA A 73 -11.83 3.42 5.37
CA ALA A 73 -12.65 4.55 5.79
C ALA A 73 -14.13 4.41 5.39
N SER A 74 -14.44 3.61 4.38
CA SER A 74 -15.79 3.44 3.83
C SER A 74 -16.27 1.99 3.86
N LEU A 75 -15.37 1.04 3.94
CA LEU A 75 -15.67 -0.40 3.96
C LEU A 75 -15.09 -1.07 5.22
N GLU A 76 -15.62 -2.25 5.54
CA GLU A 76 -15.03 -3.12 6.55
C GLU A 76 -13.58 -3.47 6.17
N ILE A 77 -12.71 -3.59 7.18
CA ILE A 77 -11.27 -3.85 6.97
C ILE A 77 -11.01 -5.09 6.11
N LYS A 78 -11.77 -6.16 6.30
CA LYS A 78 -11.64 -7.38 5.52
C LYS A 78 -11.89 -7.16 4.03
N ASN A 79 -12.97 -6.46 3.70
CA ASN A 79 -13.33 -6.12 2.31
C ASN A 79 -12.32 -5.13 1.70
N SER A 80 -11.80 -4.20 2.52
CA SER A 80 -10.76 -3.26 2.12
C SER A 80 -9.45 -3.96 1.75
N ILE A 81 -9.06 -4.99 2.51
CA ILE A 81 -7.87 -5.79 2.23
C ILE A 81 -8.02 -6.52 0.89
N TYR A 82 -9.14 -7.23 0.66
CA TYR A 82 -9.37 -7.93 -0.61
C TYR A 82 -9.38 -6.99 -1.81
N LEU A 83 -10.06 -5.86 -1.68
CA LEU A 83 -10.14 -4.88 -2.76
C LEU A 83 -8.77 -4.25 -3.07
N ALA A 84 -7.99 -3.90 -2.05
CA ALA A 84 -6.65 -3.36 -2.22
C ALA A 84 -5.70 -4.38 -2.88
N ILE A 85 -5.71 -5.64 -2.43
CA ILE A 85 -4.93 -6.72 -3.06
C ILE A 85 -5.29 -6.81 -4.55
N SER A 86 -6.58 -6.86 -4.88
CA SER A 86 -7.03 -7.01 -6.27
C SER A 86 -6.58 -5.84 -7.14
N ILE A 87 -6.74 -4.61 -6.66
CA ILE A 87 -6.37 -3.41 -7.42
C ILE A 87 -4.86 -3.35 -7.63
N VAL A 88 -4.06 -3.46 -6.55
CA VAL A 88 -2.60 -3.31 -6.66
C VAL A 88 -2.00 -4.47 -7.46
N SER A 89 -2.48 -5.71 -7.29
CA SER A 89 -2.02 -6.85 -8.10
C SER A 89 -2.34 -6.67 -9.57
N ALA A 90 -3.53 -6.18 -9.91
CA ALA A 90 -3.88 -5.87 -11.29
C ALA A 90 -2.97 -4.79 -11.89
N CYS A 91 -2.69 -3.72 -11.12
CA CYS A 91 -1.76 -2.68 -11.55
C CYS A 91 -0.33 -3.22 -11.78
N CYS A 92 0.18 -4.06 -10.88
CA CYS A 92 1.50 -4.68 -11.05
C CYS A 92 1.55 -5.60 -12.29
N MET A 93 0.49 -6.39 -12.52
CA MET A 93 0.41 -7.25 -13.72
C MET A 93 0.33 -6.43 -15.02
N ILE A 94 -0.38 -5.30 -14.99
CA ILE A 94 -0.47 -4.41 -16.17
C ILE A 94 0.90 -3.75 -16.41
N ASP A 95 1.55 -3.23 -15.37
CA ASP A 95 2.88 -2.60 -15.51
C ASP A 95 3.89 -3.58 -16.09
N GLU A 96 3.98 -4.77 -15.54
CA GLU A 96 4.90 -5.81 -16.01
C GLU A 96 4.52 -6.33 -17.41
N GLY A 97 3.22 -6.43 -17.71
CA GLY A 97 2.73 -6.80 -19.03
C GLY A 97 3.05 -5.77 -20.10
N LEU A 98 3.00 -4.48 -19.78
CA LEU A 98 3.39 -3.40 -20.71
C LEU A 98 4.88 -3.42 -21.04
N GLN A 99 5.72 -3.97 -20.17
CA GLN A 99 7.16 -4.12 -20.43
C GLN A 99 7.46 -5.08 -21.58
N ILE A 100 6.57 -6.03 -21.89
CA ILE A 100 6.71 -6.94 -23.03
C ILE A 100 6.75 -6.18 -24.37
N PHE A 101 6.10 -5.01 -24.41
CA PHE A 101 6.06 -4.15 -25.60
C PHE A 101 7.19 -3.11 -25.63
N SER A 102 8.09 -3.13 -24.67
CA SER A 102 9.23 -2.20 -24.59
C SER A 102 10.47 -2.86 -25.17
N ASP A 103 11.16 -2.20 -26.08
CA ASP A 103 12.44 -2.69 -26.66
C ASP A 103 13.58 -2.72 -25.64
N THR A 104 13.38 -2.11 -24.48
CA THR A 104 14.43 -1.82 -23.50
C THR A 104 14.24 -2.49 -22.16
N ARG A 105 13.07 -3.06 -21.91
CA ARG A 105 12.72 -3.82 -20.70
C ARG A 105 12.21 -5.21 -21.08
N THR A 106 12.55 -6.17 -20.25
CA THR A 106 12.05 -7.54 -20.37
C THR A 106 11.14 -7.86 -19.21
N PHE A 107 10.03 -8.52 -19.49
CA PHE A 107 9.14 -9.06 -18.47
C PHE A 107 9.94 -9.89 -17.45
N SER A 108 9.80 -9.58 -16.16
CA SER A 108 10.52 -10.24 -15.08
C SER A 108 9.55 -10.87 -14.09
N LEU A 109 9.54 -12.19 -14.03
CA LEU A 109 8.77 -12.94 -13.01
C LEU A 109 9.26 -12.63 -11.58
N PHE A 110 10.53 -12.25 -11.40
CA PHE A 110 11.08 -11.89 -10.10
C PHE A 110 10.52 -10.55 -9.61
N ASP A 111 10.34 -9.57 -10.49
CA ASP A 111 9.79 -8.26 -10.15
C ASP A 111 8.29 -8.38 -9.84
N LEU A 112 7.55 -9.15 -10.64
CA LEU A 112 6.15 -9.47 -10.32
C LEU A 112 6.03 -10.23 -9.01
N GLY A 113 6.88 -11.24 -8.77
CA GLY A 113 6.90 -12.02 -7.53
C GLY A 113 7.22 -11.15 -6.31
N SER A 114 8.16 -10.23 -6.41
CA SER A 114 8.50 -9.30 -5.34
C SER A 114 7.35 -8.34 -5.02
N SER A 115 6.66 -7.83 -6.04
CA SER A 115 5.45 -7.02 -5.87
C SER A 115 4.34 -7.77 -5.15
N LEU A 116 4.05 -9.01 -5.56
CA LEU A 116 3.05 -9.86 -4.91
C LEU A 116 3.41 -10.18 -3.45
N LEU A 117 4.70 -10.39 -3.16
CA LEU A 117 5.19 -10.57 -1.79
C LEU A 117 4.96 -9.31 -0.95
N GLY A 118 5.24 -8.13 -1.48
CA GLY A 118 4.98 -6.85 -0.82
C GLY A 118 3.49 -6.66 -0.50
N ILE A 119 2.61 -6.96 -1.46
CA ILE A 119 1.15 -6.93 -1.29
C ILE A 119 0.72 -7.89 -0.18
N PHE A 120 1.22 -9.12 -0.18
CA PHE A 120 0.89 -10.12 0.82
C PHE A 120 1.30 -9.68 2.24
N ILE A 121 2.51 -9.17 2.40
CA ILE A 121 3.00 -8.67 3.69
C ILE A 121 2.15 -7.49 4.17
N ALA A 122 1.80 -6.55 3.29
CA ALA A 122 0.92 -5.43 3.62
C ALA A 122 -0.46 -5.89 4.11
N ALA A 123 -1.04 -6.90 3.46
CA ALA A 123 -2.32 -7.48 3.87
C ALA A 123 -2.26 -8.12 5.24
N VAL A 124 -1.23 -8.93 5.51
CA VAL A 124 -1.00 -9.59 6.80
C VAL A 124 -0.81 -8.54 7.90
N MET A 125 0.04 -7.55 7.69
CA MET A 125 0.27 -6.47 8.66
C MET A 125 -1.02 -5.70 8.98
N SER A 126 -1.81 -5.39 7.97
CA SER A 126 -3.08 -4.68 8.15
C SER A 126 -4.09 -5.51 8.94
N TYR A 127 -4.23 -6.79 8.63
CA TYR A 127 -5.10 -7.72 9.35
C TYR A 127 -4.69 -7.88 10.81
N LEU A 128 -3.40 -8.08 11.09
CA LEU A 128 -2.89 -8.23 12.45
C LEU A 128 -3.09 -6.95 13.28
N THR A 129 -2.85 -5.80 12.67
CA THR A 129 -3.05 -4.50 13.33
C THR A 129 -4.50 -4.28 13.71
N ASP A 130 -5.44 -4.58 12.82
CA ASP A 130 -6.88 -4.47 13.09
C ASP A 130 -7.33 -5.43 14.20
N LYS A 131 -6.91 -6.69 14.12
CA LYS A 131 -7.20 -7.69 15.16
C LYS A 131 -6.67 -7.25 16.53
N TYR A 132 -5.47 -6.71 16.59
CA TYR A 132 -4.87 -6.21 17.84
C TYR A 132 -5.67 -5.03 18.40
N GLN A 133 -6.05 -4.07 17.57
CA GLN A 133 -6.85 -2.92 18.00
C GLN A 133 -8.24 -3.34 18.50
N SER A 134 -8.89 -4.28 17.84
CA SER A 134 -10.18 -4.84 18.24
C SER A 134 -10.11 -5.50 19.61
N MET A 135 -9.08 -6.30 19.87
CA MET A 135 -8.86 -6.93 21.18
C MET A 135 -8.63 -5.90 22.29
N LYS A 136 -7.84 -4.86 22.01
CA LYS A 136 -7.56 -3.78 22.97
C LYS A 136 -8.82 -2.98 23.33
N THR A 137 -9.69 -2.73 22.38
CA THR A 137 -10.96 -2.03 22.58
C THR A 137 -11.92 -2.85 23.46
N LYS A 138 -12.06 -4.16 23.18
CA LYS A 138 -12.87 -5.07 23.98
C LYS A 138 -12.39 -5.13 25.44
N ARG A 139 -11.08 -5.18 25.65
CA ARG A 139 -10.50 -5.21 27.00
C ARG A 139 -10.81 -3.94 27.79
N LYS A 140 -10.71 -2.77 27.15
CA LYS A 140 -11.04 -1.49 27.80
C LYS A 140 -12.53 -1.38 28.15
N SER A 141 -13.42 -1.84 27.27
CA SER A 141 -14.85 -1.87 27.51
C SER A 141 -15.21 -2.72 28.74
N PHE A 142 -14.60 -3.89 28.86
CA PHE A 142 -14.81 -4.78 30.00
C PHE A 142 -14.34 -4.16 31.35
N THR A 143 -13.17 -3.52 31.36
CA THR A 143 -12.63 -2.86 32.56
C THR A 143 -13.52 -1.71 33.04
N ASN A 144 -14.05 -0.91 32.10
CA ASN A 144 -14.94 0.21 32.44
C ASN A 144 -16.30 -0.27 32.97
N SER A 145 -16.82 -1.40 32.48
CA SER A 145 -18.09 -1.97 32.94
C SER A 145 -18.01 -2.49 34.39
N CYS A 146 -16.87 -2.99 34.80
CA CYS A 146 -16.64 -3.44 36.18
C CYS A 146 -16.51 -2.29 37.19
N HIS A 147 -16.13 -1.08 36.73
CA HIS A 147 -15.96 0.09 37.61
C HIS A 147 -17.26 0.87 37.86
N THR A 148 -18.28 0.68 37.03
CA THR A 148 -19.58 1.39 37.16
C THR A 148 -20.62 0.61 37.94
N SER A 149 -20.32 -0.58 38.49
CA SER A 149 -21.21 -1.43 39.26
C SER A 149 -20.99 -1.35 40.79
N HIS A 150 -20.26 -0.35 41.24
CA HIS A 150 -20.12 0.06 42.64
C HIS A 150 -20.63 1.48 42.82
#